data_b7cd52ebdb95028226e91fe4d2658a76
#
_entry.id   b7cd52ebdb95028226e91fe4d2658a76
#
_cell.length_a   1.000
_cell.length_b   1.000
_cell.length_c   1.000
_cell.angle_alpha   90.00
_cell.angle_beta   90.00
_cell.angle_gamma   90.00
#
_symmetry.space_group_name_H-M   'P 1'
#
loop_
_entity.id
_entity.type
_entity.pdbx_description
1 polymer ?
#
loop_
_entity_poly.entity_id
_entity_poly.type
_entity_poly.pdbx_seq_one_letter_code
_entity_poly.pdbx_strand_id
1 'polypeptide(L)'
;MPELPEVETSVRGISSLSGEKIQQIKIHIPKLRWPIKENDFLDLEDRKIVSIYRRAKYIIFNCEEKFLVLHLGMTGTLRIIPTKSNEYKKHDHVELIFKKNKLIFNDPRRFGSIHITNNINEHFLIKNLGVEPCLLYTSPSPRDVP
;
A
#
# COMPACT_ATOMS: atom_id res chain seq x y z
N MET A 1 3.62 -15.19 7.95
CA MET A 1 3.97 -13.81 7.58
C MET A 1 4.91 -13.80 6.40
N PRO A 2 4.66 -12.99 5.39
CA PRO A 2 5.58 -12.92 4.26
C PRO A 2 6.99 -12.56 4.70
N GLU A 3 7.95 -13.21 4.10
CA GLU A 3 9.35 -12.89 4.33
C GLU A 3 9.73 -11.61 3.58
N LEU A 4 10.84 -10.99 3.95
CA LEU A 4 11.29 -9.77 3.28
C LEU A 4 11.43 -9.94 1.76
N PRO A 5 11.97 -11.04 1.23
CA PRO A 5 12.03 -11.22 -0.23
C PRO A 5 10.65 -11.23 -0.89
N GLU A 6 9.64 -11.77 -0.21
CA GLU A 6 8.27 -11.78 -0.75
C GLU A 6 7.69 -10.37 -0.76
N VAL A 7 7.96 -9.58 0.27
CA VAL A 7 7.52 -8.19 0.33
C VAL A 7 8.19 -7.39 -0.78
N GLU A 8 9.48 -7.58 -1.00
CA GLU A 8 10.20 -6.90 -2.09
C GLU A 8 9.63 -7.29 -3.46
N THR A 9 9.30 -8.56 -3.66
CA THR A 9 8.70 -9.01 -4.90
C THR A 9 7.36 -8.34 -5.13
N SER A 10 6.55 -8.20 -4.08
CA SER A 10 5.27 -7.49 -4.16
C SER A 10 5.47 -6.03 -4.56
N VAL A 11 6.44 -5.34 -3.95
CA VAL A 11 6.73 -3.95 -4.28
C VAL A 11 7.15 -3.82 -5.75
N ARG A 12 8.02 -4.70 -6.23
CA ARG A 12 8.45 -4.68 -7.63
C ARG A 12 7.27 -4.89 -8.57
N GLY A 13 6.37 -5.81 -8.20
CA GLY A 13 5.20 -6.11 -9.03
C GLY A 13 4.24 -4.95 -9.18
N ILE A 14 4.20 -4.03 -8.22
CA ILE A 14 3.30 -2.90 -8.24
C ILE A 14 3.98 -1.57 -8.54
N SER A 15 5.28 -1.57 -8.76
CA SER A 15 6.04 -0.33 -8.98
C SER A 15 5.59 0.44 -10.23
N SER A 16 4.97 -0.24 -11.18
CA SER A 16 4.41 0.40 -12.38
C SER A 16 3.30 1.40 -12.07
N LEU A 17 2.73 1.34 -10.87
CA LEU A 17 1.69 2.30 -10.45
C LEU A 17 2.28 3.65 -10.04
N SER A 18 3.60 3.75 -9.92
CA SER A 18 4.24 5.03 -9.63
C SER A 18 3.94 6.03 -10.75
N GLY A 19 3.52 7.22 -10.37
CA GLY A 19 3.09 8.23 -11.32
C GLY A 19 1.59 8.20 -11.62
N GLU A 20 0.88 7.16 -11.22
CA GLU A 20 -0.55 7.04 -11.44
C GLU A 20 -1.34 7.81 -10.39
N LYS A 21 -2.48 8.35 -10.82
CA LYS A 21 -3.39 9.08 -9.93
C LYS A 21 -4.45 8.13 -9.38
N ILE A 22 -4.65 8.14 -8.08
CA ILE A 22 -5.70 7.35 -7.44
C ILE A 22 -7.03 8.02 -7.70
N GLN A 23 -7.90 7.37 -8.49
CA GLN A 23 -9.21 7.92 -8.80
C GLN A 23 -10.23 7.60 -7.73
N GLN A 24 -10.15 6.42 -7.14
CA GLN A 24 -11.11 5.97 -6.13
C GLN A 24 -10.49 4.89 -5.27
N ILE A 25 -10.89 4.83 -4.02
CA ILE A 25 -10.52 3.75 -3.11
C ILE A 25 -11.82 3.09 -2.63
N LYS A 26 -11.91 1.78 -2.77
CA LYS A 26 -13.02 1.01 -2.24
C LYS A 26 -12.53 0.13 -1.11
N ILE A 27 -13.22 0.21 0.03
CA ILE A 27 -12.91 -0.59 1.21
C ILE A 27 -14.11 -1.46 1.50
N HIS A 28 -13.92 -2.77 1.44
CA HIS A 28 -15.00 -3.74 1.56
C HIS A 28 -15.12 -4.34 2.95
N ILE A 29 -14.27 -3.94 3.88
CA ILE A 29 -14.24 -4.49 5.23
C ILE A 29 -13.88 -3.39 6.23
N PRO A 30 -14.57 -3.33 7.38
CA PRO A 30 -14.30 -2.26 8.35
C PRO A 30 -13.02 -2.46 9.17
N LYS A 31 -12.49 -3.68 9.19
CA LYS A 31 -11.36 -4.01 10.04
C LYS A 31 -10.50 -5.13 9.46
N LEU A 32 -9.22 -4.91 9.42
CA LEU A 32 -8.20 -5.93 9.26
C LEU A 32 -7.59 -6.21 10.65
N ARG A 33 -6.28 -6.23 10.79
CA ARG A 33 -5.67 -6.29 12.11
C ARG A 33 -6.09 -5.10 12.97
N TRP A 34 -6.23 -3.94 12.33
CA TRP A 34 -6.66 -2.68 12.96
C TRP A 34 -7.91 -2.18 12.24
N PRO A 35 -8.76 -1.41 12.93
CA PRO A 35 -9.90 -0.78 12.26
C PRO A 35 -9.44 0.11 11.11
N ILE A 36 -10.20 0.14 10.02
CA ILE A 36 -9.92 0.98 8.87
C ILE A 36 -10.78 2.23 8.98
N LYS A 37 -10.12 3.39 8.99
CA LYS A 37 -10.80 4.68 9.07
C LYS A 37 -11.04 5.18 7.65
N GLU A 38 -12.21 4.86 7.10
CA GLU A 38 -12.51 5.16 5.70
C GLU A 38 -12.31 6.63 5.35
N ASN A 39 -12.66 7.55 6.25
CA ASN A 39 -12.51 8.98 5.98
C ASN A 39 -11.06 9.38 5.68
N ASP A 40 -10.09 8.71 6.29
CA ASP A 40 -8.68 8.99 6.04
C ASP A 40 -8.31 8.64 4.59
N PHE A 41 -8.97 7.64 4.03
CA PHE A 41 -8.66 7.17 2.67
C PHE A 41 -9.28 8.06 1.61
N LEU A 42 -10.33 8.80 1.92
CA LEU A 42 -10.90 9.75 0.98
C LEU A 42 -9.89 10.84 0.62
N ASP A 43 -8.99 11.17 1.55
CA ASP A 43 -7.96 12.17 1.30
C ASP A 43 -6.92 11.72 0.28
N LEU A 44 -6.85 10.43 -0.02
CA LEU A 44 -5.95 9.92 -1.04
C LEU A 44 -6.54 10.01 -2.45
N GLU A 45 -7.84 10.16 -2.57
CA GLU A 45 -8.45 10.26 -3.88
C GLU A 45 -7.97 11.51 -4.59
N ASP A 46 -7.70 11.38 -5.88
CA ASP A 46 -7.12 12.42 -6.73
C ASP A 46 -5.64 12.73 -6.46
N ARG A 47 -5.00 12.01 -5.54
CA ARG A 47 -3.57 12.16 -5.33
C ARG A 47 -2.79 11.21 -6.22
N LYS A 48 -1.60 11.65 -6.59
CA LYS A 48 -0.69 10.88 -7.42
C LYS A 48 0.24 10.06 -6.55
N ILE A 49 0.51 8.83 -6.93
CA ILE A 49 1.54 8.04 -6.27
C ILE A 49 2.89 8.53 -6.77
N VAL A 50 3.66 9.12 -5.88
CA VAL A 50 5.00 9.63 -6.19
C VAL A 50 6.02 8.50 -6.22
N SER A 51 5.95 7.63 -5.23
CA SER A 51 6.86 6.48 -5.12
C SER A 51 6.24 5.38 -4.29
N ILE A 52 6.75 4.17 -4.48
CA ILE A 52 6.36 2.98 -3.71
C ILE A 52 7.66 2.34 -3.25
N TYR A 53 7.77 2.07 -1.96
CA TYR A 53 8.98 1.50 -1.41
C TYR A 53 8.67 0.63 -0.19
N ARG A 54 9.67 -0.14 0.22
CA ARG A 54 9.58 -1.01 1.41
C ARG A 54 10.32 -0.39 2.58
N ARG A 55 9.74 -0.54 3.76
CA ARG A 55 10.45 -0.29 5.03
C ARG A 55 10.08 -1.43 5.97
N ALA A 56 11.07 -2.24 6.36
CA ALA A 56 10.84 -3.50 7.05
C ALA A 56 9.85 -4.36 6.24
N LYS A 57 8.78 -4.84 6.84
CA LYS A 57 7.74 -5.61 6.16
C LYS A 57 6.56 -4.75 5.72
N TYR A 58 6.73 -3.43 5.74
CA TYR A 58 5.70 -2.49 5.31
C TYR A 58 5.97 -2.03 3.90
N ILE A 59 4.90 -1.90 3.12
CA ILE A 59 4.93 -1.30 1.80
C ILE A 59 4.36 0.10 1.94
N ILE A 60 5.10 1.09 1.49
CA ILE A 60 4.74 2.49 1.68
C ILE A 60 4.52 3.15 0.32
N PHE A 61 3.34 3.74 0.17
CA PHE A 61 2.98 4.52 -1.01
C PHE A 61 3.04 5.98 -0.63
N ASN A 62 4.00 6.70 -1.20
CA ASN A 62 4.09 8.14 -1.03
C ASN A 62 3.11 8.79 -2.01
N CYS A 63 2.04 9.40 -1.49
CA CYS A 63 0.96 9.99 -2.27
C CYS A 63 0.92 11.50 -2.02
N GLU A 64 1.99 12.23 -2.30
CA GLU A 64 2.07 13.67 -2.07
C GLU A 64 1.76 13.96 -0.60
N GLU A 65 2.48 14.35 0.24
CA GLU A 65 2.24 14.68 1.66
C GLU A 65 1.43 13.65 2.48
N LYS A 66 0.85 12.63 1.84
CA LYS A 66 0.15 11.54 2.50
C LYS A 66 0.86 10.24 2.20
N PHE A 67 0.86 9.35 3.17
CA PHE A 67 1.49 8.03 3.01
C PHE A 67 0.49 6.94 3.32
N LEU A 68 0.37 6.00 2.42
CA LEU A 68 -0.38 4.77 2.64
C LEU A 68 0.62 3.70 3.11
N VAL A 69 0.37 3.14 4.28
CA VAL A 69 1.23 2.13 4.88
C VAL A 69 0.49 0.80 4.87
N LEU A 70 1.03 -0.17 4.17
CA LEU A 70 0.41 -1.47 3.97
C LEU A 70 1.30 -2.58 4.55
N HIS A 71 0.70 -3.49 5.29
CA HIS A 71 1.37 -4.70 5.76
C HIS A 71 0.60 -5.91 5.26
N LEU A 72 1.29 -6.85 4.62
CA LEU A 72 0.63 -8.02 4.03
C LEU A 72 0.17 -9.05 5.06
N GLY A 73 0.65 -8.97 6.29
CA GLY A 73 0.31 -9.97 7.31
C GLY A 73 0.90 -11.32 6.95
N MET A 74 0.11 -12.37 7.14
CA MET A 74 0.54 -13.73 6.83
C MET A 74 0.08 -14.21 5.46
N THR A 75 -1.07 -13.73 5.00
CA THR A 75 -1.71 -14.23 3.78
C THR A 75 -2.05 -13.13 2.80
N GLY A 76 -1.65 -11.89 3.08
CA GLY A 76 -1.97 -10.77 2.21
C GLY A 76 -1.24 -10.85 0.88
N THR A 77 -1.95 -10.52 -0.18
CA THR A 77 -1.39 -10.45 -1.53
C THR A 77 -1.89 -9.21 -2.24
N LEU A 78 -1.13 -8.77 -3.21
CA LEU A 78 -1.47 -7.64 -4.07
C LEU A 78 -1.53 -8.12 -5.50
N ARG A 79 -2.55 -7.70 -6.24
CA ARG A 79 -2.62 -7.98 -7.67
C ARG A 79 -3.14 -6.78 -8.43
N ILE A 80 -2.68 -6.64 -9.65
CA ILE A 80 -3.10 -5.58 -10.56
C ILE A 80 -3.96 -6.21 -11.64
N ILE A 81 -5.16 -5.68 -11.82
CA ILE A 81 -6.05 -6.12 -12.89
C ILE A 81 -6.60 -4.89 -13.61
N PRO A 82 -7.15 -5.04 -14.82
CA PRO A 82 -7.74 -3.90 -15.52
C PRO A 82 -8.88 -3.28 -14.69
N THR A 83 -8.95 -1.96 -14.70
CA THR A 83 -10.03 -1.25 -13.98
C THR A 83 -11.42 -1.70 -14.46
N LYS A 84 -11.53 -2.06 -15.72
CA LYS A 84 -12.81 -2.52 -16.32
C LYS A 84 -13.19 -3.92 -15.88
N SER A 85 -12.28 -4.69 -15.29
CA SER A 85 -12.56 -6.06 -14.90
C SER A 85 -13.57 -6.09 -13.76
N ASN A 86 -14.50 -7.02 -13.83
CA ASN A 86 -15.45 -7.31 -12.76
C ASN A 86 -14.99 -8.48 -11.90
N GLU A 87 -13.73 -8.89 -12.07
CA GLU A 87 -13.18 -9.98 -11.28
C GLU A 87 -13.18 -9.61 -9.81
N TYR A 88 -13.73 -10.50 -9.01
CA TYR A 88 -13.73 -10.36 -7.56
C TYR A 88 -13.41 -11.72 -6.95
N LYS A 89 -12.46 -11.73 -6.04
CA LYS A 89 -12.12 -12.94 -5.29
C LYS A 89 -12.54 -12.76 -3.85
N LYS A 90 -12.87 -13.88 -3.21
CA LYS A 90 -13.15 -13.87 -1.79
C LYS A 90 -11.96 -13.23 -1.06
N HIS A 91 -12.23 -12.37 -0.08
CA HIS A 91 -11.22 -11.64 0.70
C HIS A 91 -10.50 -10.51 -0.03
N ASP A 92 -11.06 -10.03 -1.12
CA ASP A 92 -10.62 -8.77 -1.74
C ASP A 92 -11.14 -7.62 -0.89
N HIS A 93 -10.28 -7.07 -0.03
CA HIS A 93 -10.73 -6.13 0.99
C HIS A 93 -10.59 -4.67 0.59
N VAL A 94 -9.58 -4.34 -0.20
CA VAL A 94 -9.29 -2.96 -0.56
C VAL A 94 -8.93 -2.90 -2.04
N GLU A 95 -9.48 -1.90 -2.74
CA GLU A 95 -9.16 -1.64 -4.13
C GLU A 95 -8.71 -0.19 -4.29
N LEU A 96 -7.53 0.00 -4.86
CA LEU A 96 -7.06 1.31 -5.32
C LEU A 96 -7.30 1.37 -6.81
N ILE A 97 -8.17 2.26 -7.25
CA ILE A 97 -8.61 2.32 -8.65
C ILE A 97 -7.91 3.45 -9.36
N PHE A 98 -7.25 3.11 -10.47
CA PHE A 98 -6.57 4.04 -11.35
C PHE A 98 -7.29 4.08 -12.69
N LYS A 99 -6.80 4.89 -13.62
CA LYS A 99 -7.47 5.07 -14.92
C LYS A 99 -7.58 3.76 -15.71
N LYS A 100 -6.50 2.99 -15.79
CA LYS A 100 -6.46 1.77 -16.60
C LYS A 100 -6.45 0.50 -15.78
N ASN A 101 -5.87 0.54 -14.60
CA ASN A 101 -5.71 -0.63 -13.76
C ASN A 101 -6.19 -0.34 -12.35
N LYS A 102 -6.40 -1.39 -11.59
CA LYS A 102 -6.66 -1.27 -10.16
C LYS A 102 -5.81 -2.26 -9.39
N LEU A 103 -5.40 -1.86 -8.19
CA LEU A 103 -4.62 -2.66 -7.27
C LEU A 103 -5.55 -3.22 -6.22
N ILE A 104 -5.51 -4.53 -6.02
CA ILE A 104 -6.39 -5.20 -5.07
C ILE A 104 -5.56 -5.85 -3.98
N PHE A 105 -5.93 -5.55 -2.73
CA PHE A 105 -5.36 -6.18 -1.55
C PHE A 105 -6.30 -7.27 -1.06
N ASN A 106 -5.82 -8.51 -1.10
CA ASN A 106 -6.54 -9.70 -0.67
C ASN A 106 -5.86 -10.26 0.57
N ASP A 107 -6.61 -10.58 1.60
CA ASP A 107 -6.05 -11.10 2.84
C ASP A 107 -7.06 -11.98 3.58
N PRO A 108 -7.05 -13.32 3.34
CA PRO A 108 -8.00 -14.21 3.97
C PRO A 108 -7.98 -14.19 5.49
N ARG A 109 -6.80 -14.06 6.10
CA ARG A 109 -6.67 -14.13 7.55
C ARG A 109 -6.79 -12.79 8.26
N ARG A 110 -6.84 -11.69 7.50
CA ARG A 110 -7.00 -10.34 8.04
C ARG A 110 -5.94 -9.92 9.05
N PHE A 111 -4.74 -10.48 8.93
CA PHE A 111 -3.62 -10.09 9.81
C PHE A 111 -2.80 -8.95 9.22
N GLY A 112 -3.09 -8.58 7.99
CA GLY A 112 -2.50 -7.40 7.38
C GLY A 112 -3.08 -6.12 7.95
N SER A 113 -2.56 -5.00 7.48
CA SER A 113 -3.05 -3.70 7.93
C SER A 113 -2.87 -2.65 6.84
N ILE A 114 -3.68 -1.60 6.93
CA ILE A 114 -3.61 -0.47 6.02
C ILE A 114 -3.87 0.81 6.81
N HIS A 115 -2.98 1.77 6.67
CA HIS A 115 -3.05 3.04 7.41
C HIS A 115 -2.66 4.21 6.52
N ILE A 116 -3.15 5.38 6.89
CA ILE A 116 -2.78 6.65 6.26
C ILE A 116 -2.11 7.51 7.31
N THR A 117 -1.02 8.17 6.94
CA THR A 117 -0.36 9.12 7.81
C THR A 117 0.19 10.30 7.00
N ASN A 118 0.27 11.46 7.64
CA ASN A 118 0.91 12.64 7.07
C ASN A 118 2.42 12.63 7.32
N ASN A 119 2.87 11.86 8.31
CA ASN A 119 4.28 11.82 8.69
C ASN A 119 4.68 10.38 8.93
N ILE A 120 5.35 9.79 7.94
CA ILE A 120 5.70 8.38 7.98
C ILE A 120 6.62 8.04 9.14
N ASN A 121 7.52 8.94 9.52
CA ASN A 121 8.48 8.67 10.58
C ASN A 121 7.84 8.70 11.96
N GLU A 122 6.70 9.34 12.12
CA GLU A 122 5.99 9.46 13.38
C GLU A 122 4.87 8.44 13.54
N HIS A 123 4.55 7.68 12.50
CA HIS A 123 3.49 6.68 12.59
C HIS A 123 3.87 5.58 13.58
N PHE A 124 2.92 5.17 14.43
CA PHE A 124 3.19 4.24 15.53
C PHE A 124 3.76 2.88 15.09
N LEU A 125 3.46 2.45 13.87
CA LEU A 125 3.99 1.20 13.35
C LEU A 125 5.41 1.35 12.80
N ILE A 126 5.83 2.57 12.46
CA ILE A 126 7.10 2.82 11.78
C ILE A 126 8.17 3.37 12.70
N LYS A 127 7.81 4.28 13.59
CA LYS A 127 8.81 5.01 14.40
C LYS A 127 9.66 4.11 15.29
N ASN A 128 9.20 2.92 15.63
CA ASN A 128 9.93 1.99 16.48
C ASN A 128 10.71 0.93 15.71
N LEU A 129 10.81 1.05 14.38
CA LEU A 129 11.54 0.07 13.57
C LEU A 129 13.05 0.21 13.66
N GLY A 130 13.56 1.33 14.18
CA GLY A 130 14.99 1.59 14.19
C GLY A 130 15.50 1.98 12.81
N VAL A 131 16.83 2.05 12.68
CA VAL A 131 17.46 2.41 11.43
C VAL A 131 17.48 1.21 10.50
N GLU A 132 17.03 1.43 9.28
CA GLU A 132 16.94 0.37 8.28
C GLU A 132 17.08 1.00 6.89
N PRO A 133 17.86 0.39 5.97
CA PRO A 133 17.90 0.88 4.61
C PRO A 133 16.54 0.75 3.94
N CYS A 134 16.14 1.78 3.22
CA CYS A 134 14.98 1.70 2.35
C CYS A 134 15.42 1.26 0.96
N LEU A 135 14.67 0.34 0.38
CA LEU A 135 14.89 -0.11 -0.99
C LEU A 135 13.82 0.51 -1.87
N LEU A 136 14.25 1.24 -2.89
CA LEU A 136 13.35 1.90 -3.83
C LEU A 136 13.27 1.08 -5.11
N TYR A 137 12.05 0.85 -5.57
CA TYR A 137 11.78 0.07 -6.78
C TYR A 137 11.09 0.88 -7.86
N THR A 138 10.89 2.17 -7.60
CA THR A 138 10.29 3.09 -8.54
C THR A 138 11.32 4.15 -8.87
N SER A 139 10.94 5.36 -9.06
CA SER A 139 11.85 6.45 -9.35
C SER A 139 12.83 6.66 -8.20
N PRO A 140 14.04 6.16 -8.25
CA PRO A 140 14.96 6.31 -7.12
C PRO A 140 15.31 7.78 -6.90
N SER A 141 15.32 8.16 -5.64
CA SER A 141 15.77 9.48 -5.24
C SER A 141 16.63 9.32 -3.99
N PRO A 142 17.80 9.95 -3.95
CA PRO A 142 18.68 9.82 -2.79
C PRO A 142 18.01 10.18 -1.46
N ARG A 143 17.09 11.14 -1.50
CA ARG A 143 16.42 11.54 -0.27
C ARG A 143 15.38 10.57 0.23
N ASP A 144 14.95 9.62 -0.60
CA ASP A 144 14.00 8.58 -0.19
C ASP A 144 14.71 7.46 0.54
N VAL A 145 16.02 7.47 0.51
CA VAL A 145 16.83 6.51 1.25
C VAL A 145 17.10 7.11 2.62
N PRO A 146 16.79 6.39 3.70
CA PRO A 146 17.02 6.91 5.06
C PRO A 146 18.50 7.15 5.32
#